data_d2e6f38c91fdec5b63bece75b87fd70c
#
_entry.id   d2e6f38c91fdec5b63bece75b87fd70c
#
_cell.length_a   1.000
_cell.length_b   1.000
_cell.length_c   1.000
_cell.angle_alpha   90.00
_cell.angle_beta   90.00
_cell.angle_gamma   90.00
#
_symmetry.space_group_name_H-M   'P 1'
#
loop_
_entity.id
_entity.type
_entity.pdbx_description
1 polymer ?
#
loop_
_entity_poly.entity_id
_entity_poly.type
_entity_poly.pdbx_seq_one_letter_code
_entity_poly.pdbx_strand_id
1 'polypeptide(L)'
;MKKGKEVENPESRFFAVLLAAAKLPGVRIHREAYLRSALARHCSEEEIRRAIEETPAAAGITVELLDKVANDSIRYETAKVSALSAAAGMPSILALPATVPADLAQYVGHMLRIAQKLAYLYSWPDLFAEEGEGVDDATMGVLTLFFGVMFGTQSANAAVGKVAGMMSKQVAKKLPQKALTKGVIYPIVKKSAAYLGVQMTKQSFAKGVSKAIPVVGAVVSGGLTLSTYLPMARRLKKHLAGLPLADPSHRVTEGDVVDGEVVEEHETLASADAELHAPDTTAAKLEDPRP
;
A
#
# COMPACT_ATOMS: atom_id res chain seq x y z
N MET A 1 -29.13 10.55 -29.69
CA MET A 1 -29.04 9.84 -28.38
C MET A 1 -27.67 10.10 -27.75
N LYS A 2 -27.63 10.96 -26.74
CA LYS A 2 -26.37 11.20 -25.95
C LYS A 2 -26.19 10.02 -25.03
N LYS A 3 -25.16 9.16 -25.26
CA LYS A 3 -24.69 8.19 -24.28
C LYS A 3 -24.28 8.98 -23.04
N GLY A 4 -25.04 8.87 -21.95
CA GLY A 4 -24.65 9.40 -20.65
C GLY A 4 -23.30 8.82 -20.28
N LYS A 5 -22.32 9.66 -19.96
CA LYS A 5 -21.13 9.25 -19.26
C LYS A 5 -21.58 8.68 -17.91
N GLU A 6 -21.60 7.35 -17.77
CA GLU A 6 -21.65 6.72 -16.45
C GLU A 6 -20.52 7.37 -15.63
N VAL A 7 -20.90 8.04 -14.56
CA VAL A 7 -19.94 8.55 -13.58
C VAL A 7 -19.34 7.32 -12.89
N GLU A 8 -18.22 6.87 -13.40
CA GLU A 8 -17.51 5.71 -12.89
C GLU A 8 -17.24 5.91 -11.39
N ASN A 9 -17.77 5.02 -10.56
CA ASN A 9 -17.62 5.08 -9.10
C ASN A 9 -16.13 5.15 -8.73
N PRO A 10 -15.69 6.06 -7.83
CA PRO A 10 -14.30 6.20 -7.42
C PRO A 10 -13.66 4.88 -6.95
N GLU A 11 -14.43 4.03 -6.25
CA GLU A 11 -14.01 2.69 -5.83
C GLU A 11 -13.65 1.82 -7.04
N SER A 12 -14.55 1.71 -8.02
CA SER A 12 -14.32 0.91 -9.23
C SER A 12 -13.13 1.42 -10.04
N ARG A 13 -12.94 2.74 -10.08
CA ARG A 13 -11.78 3.36 -10.73
C ARG A 13 -10.48 2.98 -10.03
N PHE A 14 -10.44 3.00 -8.70
CA PHE A 14 -9.27 2.60 -7.94
C PHE A 14 -8.90 1.15 -8.23
N PHE A 15 -9.87 0.23 -8.16
CA PHE A 15 -9.64 -1.18 -8.45
C PHE A 15 -9.17 -1.43 -9.90
N ALA A 16 -9.74 -0.73 -10.87
CA ALA A 16 -9.29 -0.81 -12.27
C ALA A 16 -7.82 -0.39 -12.42
N VAL A 17 -7.41 0.70 -11.76
CA VAL A 17 -6.01 1.17 -11.78
C VAL A 17 -5.09 0.18 -11.08
N LEU A 18 -5.50 -0.35 -9.92
CA LEU A 18 -4.72 -1.32 -9.16
C LEU A 18 -4.48 -2.61 -9.95
N LEU A 19 -5.55 -3.14 -10.59
CA LEU A 19 -5.46 -4.31 -11.47
C LEU A 19 -4.57 -4.06 -12.69
N ALA A 20 -4.72 -2.91 -13.34
CA ALA A 20 -3.90 -2.54 -14.48
C ALA A 20 -2.41 -2.44 -14.08
N ALA A 21 -2.13 -1.83 -12.94
CA ALA A 21 -0.79 -1.71 -12.39
C ALA A 21 -0.18 -3.08 -12.04
N ALA A 22 -0.97 -3.99 -11.43
CA ALA A 22 -0.52 -5.33 -11.06
C ALA A 22 -0.16 -6.22 -12.26
N LYS A 23 -0.66 -5.90 -13.46
CA LYS A 23 -0.35 -6.59 -14.73
C LYS A 23 0.91 -6.04 -15.41
N LEU A 24 1.45 -4.91 -14.96
CA LEU A 24 2.65 -4.35 -15.58
C LEU A 24 3.86 -5.26 -15.32
N PRO A 25 4.74 -5.47 -16.31
CA PRO A 25 5.94 -6.26 -16.15
C PRO A 25 6.80 -5.78 -14.98
N GLY A 26 7.24 -6.73 -14.14
CA GLY A 26 8.11 -6.47 -13.01
C GLY A 26 7.45 -5.74 -11.83
N VAL A 27 6.12 -5.59 -11.80
CA VAL A 27 5.39 -5.03 -10.65
C VAL A 27 5.16 -6.09 -9.58
N ARG A 28 4.84 -7.31 -9.96
CA ARG A 28 4.76 -8.43 -9.00
C ARG A 28 6.17 -8.81 -8.55
N ILE A 29 6.36 -8.90 -7.24
CA ILE A 29 7.64 -9.24 -6.61
C ILE A 29 7.57 -10.67 -6.11
N HIS A 30 8.44 -11.53 -6.59
CA HIS A 30 8.60 -12.88 -6.05
C HIS A 30 9.18 -12.81 -4.64
N ARG A 31 8.41 -13.24 -3.66
CA ARG A 31 8.74 -13.14 -2.22
C ARG A 31 10.08 -13.80 -1.92
N GLU A 32 10.28 -15.05 -2.34
CA GLU A 32 11.51 -15.79 -2.10
C GLU A 32 12.74 -15.08 -2.68
N ALA A 33 12.71 -14.76 -3.97
CA ALA A 33 13.82 -14.12 -4.66
C ALA A 33 14.16 -12.75 -4.03
N TYR A 34 13.13 -12.00 -3.60
CA TYR A 34 13.34 -10.73 -2.93
C TYR A 34 13.96 -10.90 -1.55
N LEU A 35 13.43 -11.78 -0.68
CA LEU A 35 13.98 -12.01 0.66
C LEU A 35 15.42 -12.52 0.58
N ARG A 36 15.71 -13.47 -0.30
CA ARG A 36 17.07 -13.97 -0.52
C ARG A 36 18.03 -12.84 -0.88
N SER A 37 17.66 -12.01 -1.85
CA SER A 37 18.51 -10.88 -2.29
C SER A 37 18.65 -9.79 -1.24
N ALA A 38 17.56 -9.45 -0.55
CA ALA A 38 17.55 -8.33 0.39
C ALA A 38 18.28 -8.64 1.70
N LEU A 39 18.22 -9.90 2.16
CA LEU A 39 18.83 -10.37 3.41
C LEU A 39 20.28 -10.87 3.26
N ALA A 40 20.72 -11.17 2.04
CA ALA A 40 22.02 -11.80 1.75
C ALA A 40 23.24 -11.12 2.36
N ARG A 41 23.18 -9.80 2.59
CA ARG A 41 24.29 -9.03 3.17
C ARG A 41 24.28 -8.95 4.69
N HIS A 42 23.23 -9.46 5.32
CA HIS A 42 22.95 -9.21 6.73
C HIS A 42 22.62 -10.46 7.53
N CYS A 43 22.26 -11.54 6.88
CA CYS A 43 21.81 -12.78 7.49
C CYS A 43 22.59 -13.97 6.94
N SER A 44 22.69 -15.03 7.74
CA SER A 44 23.22 -16.32 7.31
C SER A 44 22.28 -17.02 6.32
N GLU A 45 22.81 -17.95 5.54
CA GLU A 45 21.98 -18.76 4.61
C GLU A 45 20.85 -19.52 5.34
N GLU A 46 21.09 -19.96 6.58
CA GLU A 46 20.10 -20.66 7.40
C GLU A 46 18.96 -19.71 7.82
N GLU A 47 19.27 -18.47 8.26
CA GLU A 47 18.27 -17.45 8.58
C GLU A 47 17.45 -17.07 7.35
N ILE A 48 18.13 -16.93 6.20
CA ILE A 48 17.45 -16.61 4.92
C ILE A 48 16.51 -17.76 4.53
N ARG A 49 16.97 -19.00 4.62
CA ARG A 49 16.16 -20.18 4.32
C ARG A 49 14.89 -20.20 5.21
N ARG A 50 15.05 -20.03 6.52
CA ARG A 50 13.93 -19.98 7.47
C ARG A 50 13.00 -18.79 7.20
N ALA A 51 13.54 -17.62 6.87
CA ALA A 51 12.73 -16.44 6.53
C ALA A 51 11.88 -16.66 5.27
N ILE A 52 12.34 -17.48 4.33
CA ILE A 52 11.61 -17.85 3.12
C ILE A 52 10.55 -18.91 3.42
N GLU A 53 10.92 -19.98 4.10
CA GLU A 53 10.06 -21.12 4.42
C GLU A 53 8.96 -20.77 5.42
N GLU A 54 9.28 -19.91 6.38
CA GLU A 54 8.39 -19.41 7.41
C GLU A 54 8.14 -17.91 7.22
N THR A 55 8.80 -17.08 8.05
CA THR A 55 8.78 -15.62 7.96
C THR A 55 10.09 -15.04 8.50
N PRO A 56 10.46 -13.78 8.17
CA PRO A 56 11.61 -13.12 8.78
C PRO A 56 11.56 -13.07 10.30
N ALA A 57 10.39 -12.81 10.89
CA ALA A 57 10.23 -12.83 12.35
C ALA A 57 10.42 -14.24 12.94
N ALA A 58 9.87 -15.27 12.32
CA ALA A 58 10.05 -16.65 12.75
C ALA A 58 11.52 -17.12 12.63
N ALA A 59 12.25 -16.61 11.65
CA ALA A 59 13.70 -16.83 11.53
C ALA A 59 14.51 -16.14 12.64
N GLY A 60 13.90 -15.29 13.47
CA GLY A 60 14.56 -14.55 14.53
C GLY A 60 15.24 -13.26 14.07
N ILE A 61 14.94 -12.79 12.84
CA ILE A 61 15.51 -11.55 12.30
C ILE A 61 14.86 -10.37 13.00
N THR A 62 15.65 -9.51 13.62
CA THR A 62 15.15 -8.40 14.43
C THR A 62 14.52 -7.28 13.58
N VAL A 63 13.60 -6.54 14.19
CA VAL A 63 12.91 -5.42 13.51
C VAL A 63 13.92 -4.33 13.10
N GLU A 64 14.97 -4.08 13.89
CA GLU A 64 16.02 -3.10 13.60
C GLU A 64 16.77 -3.46 12.32
N LEU A 65 17.08 -4.74 12.12
CA LEU A 65 17.72 -5.21 10.89
C LEU A 65 16.76 -5.10 9.70
N LEU A 66 15.51 -5.54 9.88
CA LEU A 66 14.48 -5.42 8.84
C LEU A 66 14.24 -3.96 8.46
N ASP A 67 14.27 -3.03 9.43
CA ASP A 67 14.14 -1.59 9.21
C ASP A 67 15.26 -1.02 8.34
N LYS A 68 16.51 -1.50 8.55
CA LYS A 68 17.65 -1.12 7.72
C LYS A 68 17.44 -1.58 6.27
N VAL A 69 17.11 -2.86 6.07
CA VAL A 69 16.84 -3.43 4.74
C VAL A 69 15.65 -2.76 4.07
N ALA A 70 14.60 -2.44 4.83
CA ALA A 70 13.43 -1.73 4.34
C ALA A 70 13.78 -0.31 3.86
N ASN A 71 14.63 0.41 4.60
CA ASN A 71 15.10 1.74 4.19
C ASN A 71 15.89 1.69 2.88
N ASP A 72 16.75 0.67 2.70
CA ASP A 72 17.49 0.49 1.45
C ASP A 72 16.56 0.16 0.27
N SER A 73 15.54 -0.68 0.51
CA SER A 73 14.50 -0.96 -0.48
C SER A 73 13.70 0.29 -0.86
N ILE A 74 13.35 1.13 0.11
CA ILE A 74 12.65 2.41 -0.13
C ILE A 74 13.53 3.34 -0.96
N ARG A 75 14.80 3.49 -0.61
CA ARG A 75 15.75 4.33 -1.37
C ARG A 75 15.89 3.86 -2.81
N TYR A 76 16.05 2.55 -3.02
CA TYR A 76 16.17 1.97 -4.35
C TYR A 76 14.93 2.20 -5.21
N GLU A 77 13.72 1.89 -4.70
CA GLU A 77 12.48 2.11 -5.45
C GLU A 77 12.23 3.61 -5.68
N THR A 78 12.53 4.46 -4.71
CA THR A 78 12.43 5.92 -4.86
C THR A 78 13.35 6.43 -5.98
N ALA A 79 14.59 5.98 -6.02
CA ALA A 79 15.53 6.35 -7.08
C ALA A 79 15.04 5.90 -8.47
N LYS A 80 14.49 4.68 -8.58
CA LYS A 80 13.88 4.18 -9.81
C LYS A 80 12.70 5.04 -10.28
N VAL A 81 11.77 5.37 -9.38
CA VAL A 81 10.61 6.21 -9.72
C VAL A 81 11.06 7.58 -10.21
N SER A 82 12.06 8.15 -9.56
CA SER A 82 12.60 9.47 -9.92
C SER A 82 13.32 9.46 -11.27
N ALA A 83 14.14 8.43 -11.53
CA ALA A 83 14.83 8.26 -12.80
C ALA A 83 13.85 8.06 -13.96
N LEU A 84 12.83 7.22 -13.77
CA LEU A 84 11.78 7.00 -14.77
C LEU A 84 10.92 8.24 -15.00
N SER A 85 10.62 9.02 -13.96
CA SER A 85 9.90 10.29 -14.09
C SER A 85 10.71 11.34 -14.83
N ALA A 86 12.03 11.33 -14.69
CA ALA A 86 12.93 12.20 -15.46
C ALA A 86 13.08 11.74 -16.94
N ALA A 87 13.02 10.43 -17.18
CA ALA A 87 13.13 9.82 -18.52
C ALA A 87 11.78 9.73 -19.25
N ALA A 88 10.65 10.05 -18.61
CA ALA A 88 9.27 9.88 -19.11
C ALA A 88 8.87 10.84 -20.27
N GLY A 89 9.83 11.28 -21.05
CA GLY A 89 9.59 11.70 -22.42
C GLY A 89 9.42 10.51 -23.40
N MET A 90 9.60 9.26 -22.95
CA MET A 90 9.45 8.08 -23.82
C MET A 90 8.07 7.42 -23.64
N PRO A 91 7.33 7.18 -24.75
CA PRO A 91 6.06 6.48 -24.71
C PRO A 91 6.31 5.00 -24.35
N SER A 92 5.88 4.57 -23.15
CA SER A 92 5.81 3.15 -22.87
C SER A 92 4.56 2.57 -23.53
N ILE A 93 4.80 1.80 -24.59
CA ILE A 93 3.77 1.13 -25.37
C ILE A 93 3.34 -0.13 -24.62
N LEU A 94 2.41 0.03 -23.69
CA LEU A 94 1.67 -1.08 -23.13
C LEU A 94 0.19 -0.83 -23.42
N ALA A 95 -0.49 -1.83 -23.98
CA ALA A 95 -1.92 -1.79 -24.23
C ALA A 95 -2.67 -1.85 -22.88
N LEU A 96 -2.76 -0.68 -22.22
CA LEU A 96 -3.60 -0.50 -21.04
C LEU A 96 -5.04 -0.26 -21.50
N PRO A 97 -6.04 -0.68 -20.69
CA PRO A 97 -7.42 -0.29 -20.97
C PRO A 97 -7.51 1.21 -21.16
N ALA A 98 -8.22 1.65 -22.19
CA ALA A 98 -8.35 3.08 -22.56
C ALA A 98 -8.84 3.99 -21.42
N THR A 99 -9.39 3.39 -20.37
CA THR A 99 -9.90 4.07 -19.17
C THR A 99 -8.86 4.40 -18.12
N VAL A 100 -7.66 3.76 -18.17
CA VAL A 100 -6.59 3.95 -17.18
C VAL A 100 -5.41 4.64 -17.82
N PRO A 101 -5.05 5.87 -17.40
CA PRO A 101 -3.85 6.54 -17.89
C PRO A 101 -2.59 5.73 -17.57
N ALA A 102 -1.73 5.52 -18.55
CA ALA A 102 -0.49 4.75 -18.42
C ALA A 102 0.42 5.27 -17.29
N ASP A 103 0.55 6.59 -17.18
CA ASP A 103 1.32 7.25 -16.12
C ASP A 103 0.80 6.91 -14.72
N LEU A 104 -0.53 6.83 -14.57
CA LEU A 104 -1.16 6.49 -13.29
C LEU A 104 -0.92 5.02 -12.93
N ALA A 105 -1.11 4.11 -13.88
CA ALA A 105 -0.84 2.70 -13.67
C ALA A 105 0.63 2.45 -13.32
N GLN A 106 1.56 3.15 -13.96
CA GLN A 106 2.99 3.06 -13.67
C GLN A 106 3.32 3.59 -12.26
N TYR A 107 2.76 4.73 -11.86
CA TYR A 107 2.94 5.27 -10.51
C TYR A 107 2.40 4.30 -9.44
N VAL A 108 1.21 3.77 -9.64
CA VAL A 108 0.61 2.76 -8.75
C VAL A 108 1.42 1.46 -8.76
N GLY A 109 1.98 1.06 -9.90
CA GLY A 109 2.90 -0.08 -10.01
C GLY A 109 4.13 0.06 -9.10
N HIS A 110 4.74 1.24 -9.04
CA HIS A 110 5.85 1.50 -8.10
C HIS A 110 5.40 1.45 -6.64
N MET A 111 4.21 1.96 -6.33
CA MET A 111 3.63 1.84 -4.99
C MET A 111 3.37 0.37 -4.62
N LEU A 112 2.86 -0.43 -5.56
CA LEU A 112 2.67 -1.87 -5.38
C LEU A 112 3.99 -2.59 -5.09
N ARG A 113 5.04 -2.28 -5.82
CA ARG A 113 6.37 -2.88 -5.62
C ARG A 113 6.89 -2.64 -4.21
N ILE A 114 6.86 -1.38 -3.74
CA ILE A 114 7.36 -1.09 -2.40
C ILE A 114 6.45 -1.65 -1.31
N ALA A 115 5.13 -1.66 -1.51
CA ALA A 115 4.20 -2.26 -0.56
C ALA A 115 4.46 -3.77 -0.38
N GLN A 116 4.66 -4.53 -1.47
CA GLN A 116 5.02 -5.94 -1.43
C GLN A 116 6.35 -6.17 -0.70
N LYS A 117 7.40 -5.43 -1.07
CA LYS A 117 8.72 -5.56 -0.44
C LYS A 117 8.68 -5.33 1.07
N LEU A 118 7.97 -4.28 1.51
CA LEU A 118 7.78 -4.00 2.92
C LEU A 118 6.95 -5.09 3.61
N ALA A 119 5.87 -5.54 2.99
CA ALA A 119 5.06 -6.62 3.51
C ALA A 119 5.89 -7.89 3.73
N TYR A 120 6.69 -8.31 2.75
CA TYR A 120 7.51 -9.51 2.85
C TYR A 120 8.58 -9.41 3.94
N LEU A 121 9.23 -8.25 4.10
CA LEU A 121 10.18 -8.01 5.19
C LEU A 121 9.51 -8.10 6.56
N TYR A 122 8.30 -7.57 6.71
CA TYR A 122 7.56 -7.59 7.97
C TYR A 122 6.59 -8.78 8.08
N SER A 123 7.00 -9.92 7.50
CA SER A 123 6.42 -11.25 7.72
C SER A 123 5.01 -11.47 7.17
N TRP A 124 4.57 -10.65 6.22
CA TRP A 124 3.34 -10.91 5.47
C TRP A 124 3.56 -12.06 4.46
N PRO A 125 2.52 -12.83 4.12
CA PRO A 125 2.59 -13.91 3.15
C PRO A 125 2.87 -13.38 1.75
N ASP A 126 3.13 -14.29 0.80
CA ASP A 126 3.18 -13.93 -0.60
C ASP A 126 1.79 -13.43 -1.05
N LEU A 127 1.74 -12.17 -1.49
CA LEU A 127 0.50 -11.52 -1.89
C LEU A 127 0.02 -11.97 -3.28
N PHE A 128 0.89 -12.60 -4.06
CA PHE A 128 0.63 -13.07 -5.42
C PHE A 128 1.00 -14.54 -5.60
N ALA A 129 0.85 -15.34 -4.54
CA ALA A 129 1.21 -16.76 -4.53
C ALA A 129 0.35 -17.62 -5.46
N GLU A 130 -0.88 -17.19 -5.78
CA GLU A 130 -1.74 -17.91 -6.69
C GLU A 130 -1.28 -17.70 -8.15
N GLU A 131 -1.08 -18.80 -8.86
CA GLU A 131 -0.70 -18.76 -10.27
C GLU A 131 -1.86 -18.21 -11.12
N GLY A 132 -1.56 -17.22 -11.95
CA GLY A 132 -2.53 -16.63 -12.87
C GLY A 132 -2.36 -15.13 -13.06
N GLU A 133 -3.02 -14.58 -14.08
CA GLU A 133 -3.02 -13.12 -14.35
C GLU A 133 -3.91 -12.33 -13.38
N GLY A 134 -4.77 -13.00 -12.63
CA GLY A 134 -5.70 -12.40 -11.68
C GLY A 134 -5.02 -11.91 -10.39
N VAL A 135 -5.75 -11.11 -9.64
CA VAL A 135 -5.46 -10.76 -8.24
C VAL A 135 -6.71 -11.16 -7.47
N ASP A 136 -6.57 -12.02 -6.47
CA ASP A 136 -7.70 -12.43 -5.65
C ASP A 136 -8.24 -11.29 -4.80
N ASP A 137 -9.49 -11.40 -4.35
CA ASP A 137 -10.20 -10.35 -3.64
C ASP A 137 -9.55 -9.99 -2.30
N ALA A 138 -8.94 -10.93 -1.59
CA ALA A 138 -8.28 -10.65 -0.31
C ALA A 138 -6.95 -9.93 -0.54
N THR A 139 -6.20 -10.31 -1.56
CA THR A 139 -5.01 -9.56 -2.00
C THR A 139 -5.37 -8.14 -2.42
N MET A 140 -6.44 -7.97 -3.20
CA MET A 140 -6.97 -6.64 -3.54
C MET A 140 -7.34 -5.86 -2.28
N GLY A 141 -7.98 -6.50 -1.32
CA GLY A 141 -8.37 -5.90 -0.04
C GLY A 141 -7.16 -5.42 0.76
N VAL A 142 -6.18 -6.29 0.99
CA VAL A 142 -5.00 -5.92 1.80
C VAL A 142 -4.14 -4.86 1.12
N LEU A 143 -3.97 -4.93 -0.20
CA LEU A 143 -3.25 -3.91 -0.96
C LEU A 143 -3.96 -2.56 -0.90
N THR A 144 -5.30 -2.55 -0.97
CA THR A 144 -6.10 -1.33 -0.76
C THR A 144 -5.86 -0.71 0.61
N LEU A 145 -5.81 -1.54 1.66
CA LEU A 145 -5.52 -1.07 3.01
C LEU A 145 -4.08 -0.54 3.13
N PHE A 146 -3.08 -1.21 2.53
CA PHE A 146 -1.71 -0.70 2.52
C PHE A 146 -1.61 0.66 1.83
N PHE A 147 -2.31 0.86 0.73
CA PHE A 147 -2.41 2.17 0.09
C PHE A 147 -3.12 3.18 1.00
N GLY A 148 -4.19 2.77 1.70
CA GLY A 148 -4.83 3.61 2.71
C GLY A 148 -3.85 4.09 3.78
N VAL A 149 -3.01 3.20 4.32
CA VAL A 149 -1.92 3.53 5.26
C VAL A 149 -0.93 4.50 4.63
N MET A 150 -0.50 4.26 3.40
CA MET A 150 0.42 5.14 2.67
C MET A 150 -0.14 6.56 2.52
N PHE A 151 -1.44 6.68 2.28
CA PHE A 151 -2.16 7.96 2.19
C PHE A 151 -2.57 8.55 3.55
N GLY A 152 -2.29 7.85 4.65
CA GLY A 152 -2.47 8.34 6.02
C GLY A 152 -3.88 8.19 6.57
N THR A 153 -4.70 7.26 6.06
CA THR A 153 -6.05 7.02 6.59
C THR A 153 -6.00 6.19 7.88
N GLN A 154 -6.58 6.71 8.96
CA GLN A 154 -6.61 6.07 10.28
C GLN A 154 -7.34 4.72 10.26
N SER A 155 -8.49 4.66 9.56
CA SER A 155 -9.27 3.43 9.43
C SER A 155 -8.49 2.30 8.75
N ALA A 156 -7.65 2.63 7.76
CA ALA A 156 -6.78 1.64 7.12
C ALA A 156 -5.69 1.15 8.08
N ASN A 157 -5.10 2.03 8.91
CA ASN A 157 -4.15 1.62 9.94
C ASN A 157 -4.76 0.59 10.90
N ALA A 158 -5.95 0.90 11.44
CA ALA A 158 -6.66 -0.01 12.34
C ALA A 158 -7.01 -1.35 11.66
N ALA A 159 -7.45 -1.31 10.41
CA ALA A 159 -7.79 -2.51 9.64
C ALA A 159 -6.57 -3.40 9.37
N VAL A 160 -5.44 -2.82 8.97
CA VAL A 160 -4.17 -3.56 8.77
C VAL A 160 -3.72 -4.21 10.07
N GLY A 161 -3.83 -3.50 11.21
CA GLY A 161 -3.54 -4.06 12.53
C GLY A 161 -4.44 -5.26 12.88
N LYS A 162 -5.75 -5.17 12.60
CA LYS A 162 -6.69 -6.30 12.80
C LYS A 162 -6.34 -7.50 11.91
N VAL A 163 -6.03 -7.27 10.62
CA VAL A 163 -5.59 -8.35 9.71
C VAL A 163 -4.32 -9.02 10.23
N ALA A 164 -3.32 -8.24 10.64
CA ALA A 164 -2.08 -8.75 11.20
C ALA A 164 -2.33 -9.57 12.48
N GLY A 165 -3.18 -9.09 13.37
CA GLY A 165 -3.56 -9.81 14.59
C GLY A 165 -4.29 -11.14 14.31
N MET A 166 -5.17 -11.19 13.30
CA MET A 166 -5.81 -12.44 12.87
C MET A 166 -4.78 -13.45 12.35
N MET A 167 -3.83 -12.98 11.54
CA MET A 167 -2.78 -13.85 10.96
C MET A 167 -1.80 -14.35 12.02
N SER A 168 -1.41 -13.49 12.95
CA SER A 168 -0.50 -13.82 14.05
C SER A 168 -1.09 -14.92 14.97
N LYS A 169 -2.39 -14.85 15.29
CA LYS A 169 -3.08 -15.85 16.11
C LYS A 169 -3.25 -17.22 15.43
N GLN A 170 -3.34 -17.26 14.12
CA GLN A 170 -3.66 -18.49 13.37
C GLN A 170 -2.43 -19.20 12.79
N VAL A 171 -1.21 -18.69 13.01
CA VAL A 171 0.00 -19.16 12.26
C VAL A 171 -0.27 -19.20 10.76
N ALA A 172 -1.11 -18.27 10.28
CA ALA A 172 -1.70 -18.36 8.96
C ALA A 172 -0.70 -17.92 7.90
N LYS A 173 -0.30 -18.84 7.05
CA LYS A 173 0.50 -18.56 5.84
C LYS A 173 -0.32 -17.86 4.74
N LYS A 174 -1.60 -17.57 4.97
CA LYS A 174 -2.53 -16.98 3.99
C LYS A 174 -3.29 -15.80 4.59
N LEU A 175 -3.74 -14.89 3.73
CA LEU A 175 -4.58 -13.77 4.12
C LEU A 175 -5.96 -14.25 4.64
N PRO A 176 -6.58 -13.55 5.61
CA PRO A 176 -7.91 -13.89 6.11
C PRO A 176 -8.99 -13.51 5.09
N GLN A 177 -9.23 -14.38 4.12
CA GLN A 177 -10.11 -14.18 2.97
C GLN A 177 -11.48 -13.64 3.38
N LYS A 178 -12.17 -14.32 4.30
CA LYS A 178 -13.52 -13.94 4.72
C LYS A 178 -13.60 -12.54 5.34
N ALA A 179 -12.62 -12.16 6.16
CA ALA A 179 -12.59 -10.85 6.81
C ALA A 179 -12.40 -9.71 5.79
N LEU A 180 -11.53 -9.92 4.79
CA LEU A 180 -11.19 -8.94 3.78
C LEU A 180 -12.25 -8.77 2.68
N THR A 181 -13.04 -9.83 2.39
CA THR A 181 -13.96 -9.85 1.23
C THR A 181 -15.44 -9.72 1.59
N LYS A 182 -15.84 -10.14 2.81
CA LYS A 182 -17.26 -10.18 3.22
C LYS A 182 -17.48 -9.82 4.70
N GLY A 183 -16.39 -9.74 5.51
CA GLY A 183 -16.47 -9.56 6.95
C GLY A 183 -16.29 -8.11 7.40
N VAL A 184 -15.92 -7.95 8.66
CA VAL A 184 -15.82 -6.66 9.38
C VAL A 184 -14.80 -5.69 8.79
N ILE A 185 -13.84 -6.15 8.01
CA ILE A 185 -12.80 -5.32 7.39
C ILE A 185 -13.25 -4.84 6.00
N TYR A 186 -14.13 -5.58 5.32
CA TYR A 186 -14.56 -5.27 3.96
C TYR A 186 -15.16 -3.86 3.77
N PRO A 187 -16.02 -3.34 4.67
CA PRO A 187 -16.50 -1.96 4.58
C PRO A 187 -15.36 -0.92 4.60
N ILE A 188 -14.29 -1.19 5.39
CA ILE A 188 -13.11 -0.31 5.45
C ILE A 188 -12.32 -0.38 4.13
N VAL A 189 -12.20 -1.57 3.53
CA VAL A 189 -11.60 -1.73 2.19
C VAL A 189 -12.34 -0.87 1.18
N LYS A 190 -13.68 -0.92 1.15
CA LYS A 190 -14.49 -0.12 0.22
C LYS A 190 -14.36 1.38 0.45
N LYS A 191 -14.43 1.84 1.72
CA LYS A 191 -14.21 3.25 2.07
C LYS A 191 -12.81 3.72 1.63
N SER A 192 -11.78 2.89 1.88
CA SER A 192 -10.39 3.19 1.46
C SER A 192 -10.26 3.25 -0.06
N ALA A 193 -10.86 2.31 -0.79
CA ALA A 193 -10.85 2.30 -2.25
C ALA A 193 -11.53 3.55 -2.84
N ALA A 194 -12.69 3.94 -2.30
CA ALA A 194 -13.38 5.15 -2.71
C ALA A 194 -12.54 6.41 -2.47
N TYR A 195 -11.94 6.54 -1.28
CA TYR A 195 -11.04 7.65 -0.95
C TYR A 195 -9.85 7.70 -1.91
N LEU A 196 -9.17 6.57 -2.13
CA LEU A 196 -8.02 6.46 -3.03
C LEU A 196 -8.39 6.80 -4.48
N GLY A 197 -9.57 6.38 -4.94
CA GLY A 197 -10.08 6.73 -6.27
C GLY A 197 -10.25 8.23 -6.49
N VAL A 198 -10.70 8.95 -5.46
CA VAL A 198 -10.78 10.43 -5.50
C VAL A 198 -9.38 11.05 -5.49
N GLN A 199 -8.47 10.57 -4.63
CA GLN A 199 -7.10 11.10 -4.54
C GLN A 199 -6.33 10.89 -5.85
N MET A 200 -6.45 9.72 -6.47
CA MET A 200 -5.83 9.44 -7.77
C MET A 200 -6.31 10.38 -8.86
N THR A 201 -7.59 10.75 -8.87
CA THR A 201 -8.12 11.72 -9.83
C THR A 201 -7.50 13.11 -9.64
N LYS A 202 -7.38 13.58 -8.40
CA LYS A 202 -6.74 14.87 -8.08
C LYS A 202 -5.26 14.89 -8.49
N GLN A 203 -4.53 13.81 -8.23
CA GLN A 203 -3.12 13.68 -8.64
C GLN A 203 -2.97 13.64 -10.17
N SER A 204 -3.87 12.93 -10.87
CA SER A 204 -3.86 12.88 -12.33
C SER A 204 -4.12 14.25 -12.95
N PHE A 205 -5.02 15.03 -12.35
CA PHE A 205 -5.28 16.41 -12.75
C PHE A 205 -4.05 17.31 -12.53
N ALA A 206 -3.43 17.26 -11.35
CA ALA A 206 -2.24 18.05 -11.03
C ALA A 206 -1.07 17.74 -11.98
N LYS A 207 -0.86 16.46 -12.33
CA LYS A 207 0.15 16.04 -13.32
C LYS A 207 -0.20 16.51 -14.74
N GLY A 208 -1.45 16.56 -15.11
CA GLY A 208 -1.91 17.06 -16.41
C GLY A 208 -1.61 18.54 -16.58
N VAL A 209 -1.82 19.34 -15.55
CA VAL A 209 -1.52 20.79 -15.54
C VAL A 209 0.00 21.06 -15.62
N SER A 210 0.81 20.26 -14.90
CA SER A 210 2.28 20.43 -14.93
C SER A 210 2.93 20.07 -16.27
N LYS A 211 2.30 19.21 -17.07
CA LYS A 211 2.77 18.86 -18.44
C LYS A 211 2.56 19.99 -19.46
N ALA A 212 1.72 20.96 -19.16
CA ALA A 212 1.48 22.11 -20.04
C ALA A 212 2.66 23.13 -20.03
N ILE A 213 3.67 22.97 -19.16
CA ILE A 213 4.84 23.86 -19.06
C ILE A 213 6.12 23.03 -19.29
N PRO A 214 6.68 22.99 -20.53
CA PRO A 214 7.66 21.98 -20.95
C PRO A 214 9.03 22.02 -20.24
N VAL A 215 9.47 23.16 -19.74
CA VAL A 215 10.85 23.32 -19.22
C VAL A 215 10.94 23.17 -17.70
N VAL A 216 9.85 23.45 -17.00
CA VAL A 216 9.78 23.31 -15.52
C VAL A 216 9.34 21.90 -15.14
N GLY A 217 8.71 21.17 -16.07
CA GLY A 217 8.05 19.88 -15.81
C GLY A 217 8.96 18.75 -15.36
N ALA A 218 10.18 18.64 -15.88
CA ALA A 218 11.06 17.51 -15.57
C ALA A 218 11.64 17.59 -14.14
N VAL A 219 12.03 18.77 -13.69
CA VAL A 219 12.57 18.99 -12.34
C VAL A 219 11.43 18.97 -11.30
N VAL A 220 10.29 19.56 -11.65
CA VAL A 220 9.10 19.60 -10.79
C VAL A 220 8.47 18.21 -10.68
N SER A 221 8.37 17.41 -11.75
CA SER A 221 7.79 16.07 -11.68
C SER A 221 8.67 15.07 -10.93
N GLY A 222 10.00 15.11 -11.07
CA GLY A 222 10.93 14.30 -10.29
C GLY A 222 10.90 14.66 -8.79
N GLY A 223 10.93 15.95 -8.46
CA GLY A 223 10.86 16.44 -7.09
C GLY A 223 9.50 16.20 -6.43
N LEU A 224 8.41 16.36 -7.17
CA LEU A 224 7.05 16.08 -6.68
C LEU A 224 6.85 14.58 -6.41
N THR A 225 7.38 13.72 -7.26
CA THR A 225 7.33 12.26 -7.06
C THR A 225 8.12 11.86 -5.81
N LEU A 226 9.32 12.41 -5.62
CA LEU A 226 10.13 12.19 -4.41
C LEU A 226 9.42 12.64 -3.15
N SER A 227 8.86 13.85 -3.15
CA SER A 227 8.22 14.45 -1.98
C SER A 227 6.92 13.74 -1.57
N THR A 228 6.25 13.07 -2.49
CA THR A 228 5.01 12.31 -2.20
C THR A 228 5.29 10.83 -1.92
N TYR A 229 6.08 10.16 -2.75
CA TYR A 229 6.34 8.72 -2.66
C TYR A 229 7.10 8.33 -1.38
N LEU A 230 8.16 9.06 -1.05
CA LEU A 230 9.02 8.72 0.09
C LEU A 230 8.29 8.77 1.45
N PRO A 231 7.49 9.82 1.78
CA PRO A 231 6.69 9.83 3.00
C PRO A 231 5.66 8.70 3.05
N MET A 232 5.02 8.37 1.92
CA MET A 232 4.06 7.27 1.82
C MET A 232 4.70 5.93 2.13
N ALA A 233 5.84 5.62 1.51
CA ALA A 233 6.57 4.38 1.77
C ALA A 233 7.04 4.29 3.24
N ARG A 234 7.50 5.41 3.82
CA ARG A 234 7.89 5.48 5.23
C ARG A 234 6.74 5.28 6.21
N ARG A 235 5.53 5.81 5.88
CA ARG A 235 4.33 5.56 6.71
C ARG A 235 3.99 4.08 6.73
N LEU A 236 3.95 3.42 5.57
CA LEU A 236 3.68 2.00 5.50
C LEU A 236 4.75 1.21 6.26
N LYS A 237 6.05 1.50 6.03
CA LYS A 237 7.15 0.89 6.77
C LYS A 237 6.93 0.97 8.28
N LYS A 238 6.75 2.19 8.81
CA LYS A 238 6.57 2.43 10.24
C LYS A 238 5.38 1.66 10.80
N HIS A 239 4.28 1.61 10.05
CA HIS A 239 3.09 0.89 10.47
C HIS A 239 3.33 -0.62 10.53
N LEU A 240 3.87 -1.21 9.47
CA LEU A 240 4.12 -2.65 9.39
C LEU A 240 5.16 -3.14 10.42
N ALA A 241 6.21 -2.34 10.66
CA ALA A 241 7.24 -2.64 11.66
C ALA A 241 6.70 -2.72 13.10
N GLY A 242 5.62 -1.99 13.40
CA GLY A 242 4.99 -1.99 14.72
C GLY A 242 3.92 -3.07 14.91
N LEU A 243 3.72 -3.96 13.94
CA LEU A 243 2.69 -5.00 14.02
C LEU A 243 3.25 -6.30 14.64
N PRO A 244 2.39 -7.12 15.30
CA PRO A 244 2.80 -8.38 15.89
C PRO A 244 3.48 -9.35 14.91
N LEU A 245 3.14 -9.29 13.63
CA LEU A 245 3.77 -10.11 12.60
C LEU A 245 5.26 -9.82 12.39
N ALA A 246 5.73 -8.61 12.70
CA ALA A 246 7.12 -8.21 12.55
C ALA A 246 7.99 -8.60 13.75
N ASP A 247 7.39 -8.94 14.88
CA ASP A 247 8.08 -9.18 16.15
C ASP A 247 8.52 -10.65 16.27
N PRO A 248 9.85 -10.94 16.34
CA PRO A 248 10.35 -12.30 16.54
C PRO A 248 9.95 -12.92 17.89
N SER A 249 9.66 -12.10 18.91
CA SER A 249 9.25 -12.56 20.23
C SER A 249 7.78 -12.95 20.30
N HIS A 250 6.98 -12.50 19.33
CA HIS A 250 5.55 -12.80 19.27
C HIS A 250 5.30 -14.19 18.67
N ARG A 251 5.80 -15.22 19.36
CA ARG A 251 5.47 -16.62 19.06
C ARG A 251 4.11 -16.93 19.66
N VAL A 252 3.16 -17.30 18.82
CA VAL A 252 1.93 -17.96 19.30
C VAL A 252 2.34 -19.30 19.88
N THR A 253 2.28 -19.45 21.20
CA THR A 253 2.34 -20.75 21.83
C THR A 253 1.05 -21.50 21.48
N GLU A 254 1.16 -22.79 21.17
CA GLU A 254 0.05 -23.68 20.79
C GLU A 254 -1.12 -23.73 21.79
N GLY A 255 -1.01 -23.05 22.94
CA GLY A 255 -2.03 -22.95 23.98
C GLY A 255 -3.02 -21.78 23.85
N ASP A 256 -2.81 -20.84 22.93
CA ASP A 256 -3.67 -19.63 22.78
C ASP A 256 -4.79 -19.80 21.73
N VAL A 257 -5.04 -21.01 21.26
CA VAL A 257 -6.20 -21.30 20.39
C VAL A 257 -7.44 -21.42 21.26
N VAL A 258 -7.99 -20.29 21.68
CA VAL A 258 -9.37 -20.24 22.19
C VAL A 258 -10.29 -20.19 20.99
N ASP A 259 -11.21 -21.15 20.92
CA ASP A 259 -12.26 -21.25 19.90
C ASP A 259 -12.91 -19.89 19.68
N GLY A 260 -12.91 -19.49 18.37
CA GLY A 260 -13.31 -18.16 17.96
C GLY A 260 -14.79 -17.87 18.13
N GLU A 261 -15.18 -17.42 19.28
CA GLU A 261 -16.41 -16.67 19.46
C GLU A 261 -16.11 -15.20 19.22
N VAL A 262 -16.63 -14.68 18.10
CA VAL A 262 -16.51 -13.27 17.73
C VAL A 262 -17.37 -12.48 18.70
N VAL A 263 -16.75 -11.91 19.72
CA VAL A 263 -17.39 -10.87 20.53
C VAL A 263 -17.49 -9.63 19.64
N GLU A 264 -18.70 -9.27 19.29
CA GLU A 264 -19.03 -8.02 18.59
C GLU A 264 -18.80 -6.83 19.53
N GLU A 265 -17.61 -6.27 19.55
CA GLU A 265 -17.40 -4.94 20.12
C GLU A 265 -17.90 -3.86 19.15
N HIS A 266 -19.14 -3.47 19.33
CA HIS A 266 -19.88 -2.51 18.49
C HIS A 266 -19.54 -1.04 18.77
N GLU A 267 -18.61 -0.72 19.70
CA GLU A 267 -18.59 0.62 20.30
C GLU A 267 -17.45 1.57 19.88
N THR A 268 -16.50 1.16 19.05
CA THR A 268 -15.34 2.04 18.72
C THR A 268 -15.31 2.59 17.29
N LEU A 269 -16.29 2.29 16.45
CA LEU A 269 -16.30 2.78 15.07
C LEU A 269 -17.08 4.09 14.87
N ALA A 270 -17.88 4.52 15.85
CA ALA A 270 -18.69 5.75 15.75
C ALA A 270 -17.86 7.04 15.91
N SER A 271 -16.71 6.99 16.58
CA SER A 271 -15.87 8.18 16.80
C SER A 271 -14.93 8.52 15.63
N ALA A 272 -14.70 7.58 14.71
CA ALA A 272 -13.84 7.83 13.54
C ALA A 272 -14.56 8.57 12.40
N ASP A 273 -15.89 8.60 12.40
CA ASP A 273 -16.68 9.29 11.36
C ASP A 273 -16.76 10.81 11.57
N ALA A 274 -16.46 11.32 12.79
CA ALA A 274 -16.55 12.74 13.11
C ALA A 274 -15.36 13.58 12.60
N GLU A 275 -14.17 12.98 12.45
CA GLU A 275 -12.98 13.71 12.01
C GLU A 275 -12.85 13.86 10.48
N LEU A 276 -13.63 13.13 9.69
CA LEU A 276 -13.54 13.18 8.23
C LEU A 276 -14.28 14.38 7.61
N HIS A 277 -15.02 15.16 8.42
CA HIS A 277 -15.88 16.27 7.96
C HIS A 277 -15.58 17.61 8.57
N ALA A 278 -14.42 17.83 9.20
CA ALA A 278 -14.02 19.17 9.61
C ALA A 278 -13.51 19.96 8.40
N PRO A 279 -14.19 21.04 7.99
CA PRO A 279 -13.64 21.97 7.00
C PRO A 279 -12.47 22.72 7.63
N ASP A 280 -11.36 22.78 6.92
CA ASP A 280 -10.19 23.61 7.26
C ASP A 280 -10.60 25.09 7.28
N THR A 281 -10.92 25.60 8.46
CA THR A 281 -11.29 26.99 8.71
C THR A 281 -10.07 27.75 9.24
N THR A 282 -9.03 27.82 8.41
CA THR A 282 -7.93 28.77 8.59
C THR A 282 -7.88 29.71 7.39
N ALA A 283 -8.96 30.46 7.17
CA ALA A 283 -8.94 31.63 6.33
C ALA A 283 -8.77 32.88 7.21
N ALA A 284 -7.62 33.48 7.08
CA ALA A 284 -7.15 34.69 7.64
C ALA A 284 -8.21 35.80 7.86
N LYS A 285 -8.31 36.27 9.07
CA LYS A 285 -8.88 37.56 9.39
C LYS A 285 -7.81 38.62 9.16
N LEU A 286 -7.81 39.22 7.99
CA LEU A 286 -7.11 40.48 7.73
C LEU A 286 -7.99 41.58 8.31
N GLU A 287 -7.56 42.16 9.42
CA GLU A 287 -8.11 43.43 9.94
C GLU A 287 -7.54 44.58 9.12
N ASP A 288 -8.47 45.37 8.57
CA ASP A 288 -8.24 46.62 7.86
C ASP A 288 -8.04 47.75 8.89
N PRO A 289 -6.94 48.52 8.89
CA PRO A 289 -6.84 49.72 9.69
C PRO A 289 -7.27 50.94 8.87
N ARG A 290 -8.31 51.62 9.28
CA ARG A 290 -8.63 53.00 8.84
C ARG A 290 -8.44 54.01 9.94
N PRO A 291 -8.33 55.25 9.53
CA PRO A 291 -7.37 56.27 9.95
C PRO A 291 -7.73 56.92 11.28
#